data_b9375c89a22c60f6076c76ae11bf8a61
#
_entry.id   b9375c89a22c60f6076c76ae11bf8a61
#
_cell.length_a   1.000
_cell.length_b   1.000
_cell.length_c   1.000
_cell.angle_alpha   90.00
_cell.angle_beta   90.00
_cell.angle_gamma   90.00
#
_symmetry.space_group_name_H-M   'P 1'
#
loop_
_entity.id
_entity.type
_entity.pdbx_description
1 polymer ?
#
loop_
_entity_poly.entity_id
_entity_poly.type
_entity_poly.pdbx_seq_one_letter_code
_entity_poly.pdbx_strand_id
1 'polypeptide(L)'
;MAGNKRRAARPEGITGAAAARVPARYDAAPVRGARSAQRSGGSKKRKTGTGSRTVQRTSRNSRHEQDERRRPSGRSPQDQRVQRESRQGQGQRMQQGSRTQAARAAYEYGNQKQAYEAGAVPKKKKERSFYDLSLVVIIIVLTVFGLVMIYSASSYTAQLNDDLNNNSAYFMQRQGGIALGGFIFMLIISKMDYHWLYRLAVPSYILSHILMVIVTLVGREVNGKKRWLDIGPIGFQPSEFAKIALIIMLAAVITKLGGKINQWAVMGKVFLLAVAIGAIVAANNLSTGIILVGIGFVMLFVACKVKWPFFLAGGGALGILMTAGPLGKFFLNIHVLKPYQYNRIEAWLNPELDPEGKSFQILQGLYAIGSGGLMGQGLGESIQKLGFLPESQNDMIFAIICEELGLFGAIAVIMLFLLMIYRFVMIANDAPDLFGALLVVGVMAHIAIQVILNIAVVTNTIPNTGITLPFISYGGTSVLFLMVEMGIVLSVSNQIRAAV
;
A
#
# COMPACT_ATOMS: atom_id res chain seq x y z
N MET A 1 2.15 80.79 -1.84
CA MET A 1 2.28 80.44 -0.40
C MET A 1 2.64 78.99 -0.27
N ALA A 2 3.69 78.77 0.43
CA ALA A 2 4.44 77.50 0.53
C ALA A 2 3.68 76.37 1.21
N GLY A 3 3.78 75.16 0.68
CA GLY A 3 3.30 73.91 1.28
C GLY A 3 4.29 72.81 1.09
N ASN A 4 4.85 72.42 2.19
CA ASN A 4 6.02 71.54 2.45
C ASN A 4 5.77 70.12 2.06
N LYS A 5 6.54 69.53 1.13
CA LYS A 5 6.64 68.10 0.84
C LYS A 5 7.54 67.41 1.87
N ARG A 6 6.99 66.62 2.78
CA ARG A 6 7.78 65.65 3.56
C ARG A 6 7.84 64.32 2.80
N ARG A 7 9.02 63.94 2.35
CA ARG A 7 9.41 62.60 1.91
C ARG A 7 9.42 61.67 3.12
N ALA A 8 8.66 60.60 3.08
CA ALA A 8 8.81 59.46 3.99
C ALA A 8 9.85 58.50 3.40
N ALA A 9 10.88 58.21 4.18
CA ALA A 9 11.95 57.29 3.88
C ALA A 9 11.44 55.84 3.94
N ARG A 10 11.90 55.03 2.99
CA ARG A 10 11.81 53.57 3.05
C ARG A 10 12.80 53.04 4.11
N PRO A 11 12.45 52.05 4.91
CA PRO A 11 13.45 51.25 5.59
C PRO A 11 13.94 50.13 4.67
N GLU A 12 15.25 50.08 4.59
CA GLU A 12 16.05 49.03 3.91
C GLU A 12 15.90 47.69 4.60
N GLY A 13 16.16 46.64 3.81
CA GLY A 13 15.95 45.24 4.13
C GLY A 13 16.73 44.73 5.35
N ILE A 14 16.08 43.80 6.04
CA ILE A 14 16.73 42.90 6.96
C ILE A 14 16.65 41.50 6.33
N THR A 15 17.71 41.13 5.65
CA THR A 15 18.06 39.73 5.38
C THR A 15 18.71 39.19 6.64
N GLY A 16 17.97 38.39 7.39
CA GLY A 16 18.45 37.70 8.57
C GLY A 16 18.03 36.25 8.54
N ALA A 17 18.81 35.40 7.88
CA ALA A 17 18.73 33.96 8.07
C ALA A 17 19.15 33.67 9.52
N ALA A 18 18.21 33.34 10.38
CA ALA A 18 18.50 32.83 11.71
C ALA A 18 18.95 31.37 11.55
N ALA A 19 20.27 31.18 11.39
CA ALA A 19 20.92 29.91 11.62
C ALA A 19 20.80 29.59 13.13
N ALA A 20 20.04 28.57 13.47
CA ALA A 20 19.99 28.01 14.80
C ALA A 20 21.39 27.55 15.21
N ARG A 21 21.97 28.22 16.20
CA ARG A 21 23.23 27.83 16.82
C ARG A 21 23.00 26.55 17.62
N VAL A 22 23.61 25.46 17.18
CA VAL A 22 23.78 24.22 17.92
C VAL A 22 24.71 24.51 19.11
N PRO A 23 24.35 24.17 20.37
CA PRO A 23 25.27 24.27 21.49
C PRO A 23 26.35 23.19 21.34
N ALA A 24 27.59 23.63 21.42
CA ALA A 24 28.79 22.79 21.32
C ALA A 24 29.07 22.01 22.59
N ARG A 25 29.53 20.79 22.39
CA ARG A 25 30.39 19.96 23.23
C ARG A 25 29.85 19.42 24.54
N TYR A 26 29.56 18.10 24.50
CA TYR A 26 29.88 17.24 25.63
C TYR A 26 31.21 16.52 25.33
N ASP A 27 32.22 16.79 26.16
CA ASP A 27 33.49 16.10 26.13
C ASP A 27 33.32 14.67 26.63
N ALA A 28 33.56 13.70 25.75
CA ALA A 28 33.60 12.29 26.11
C ALA A 28 34.99 11.98 26.72
N ALA A 29 35.00 11.53 27.96
CA ALA A 29 36.17 10.99 28.66
C ALA A 29 36.64 9.68 28.01
N PRO A 30 37.96 9.42 27.91
CA PRO A 30 38.46 8.22 27.26
C PRO A 30 38.37 6.98 28.14
N VAL A 31 37.75 5.93 27.62
CA VAL A 31 37.74 4.60 28.21
C VAL A 31 39.09 3.94 27.97
N ARG A 32 39.79 3.61 29.06
CA ARG A 32 41.06 2.89 29.09
C ARG A 32 40.91 1.48 28.51
N GLY A 33 41.86 1.13 27.61
CA GLY A 33 41.99 -0.17 27.00
C GLY A 33 42.34 -1.30 27.98
N ALA A 34 41.82 -2.47 27.72
CA ALA A 34 42.24 -3.73 28.28
C ALA A 34 42.98 -4.52 27.18
N ARG A 35 44.26 -4.85 27.52
CA ARG A 35 45.22 -5.55 26.70
C ARG A 35 44.82 -6.99 26.41
N SER A 36 45.00 -7.37 25.16
CA SER A 36 45.03 -8.73 24.64
C SER A 36 46.18 -9.55 25.24
N ALA A 37 45.90 -10.80 25.58
CA ALA A 37 46.91 -11.82 25.80
C ALA A 37 46.89 -12.77 24.58
N GLN A 38 47.99 -12.72 23.83
CA GLN A 38 48.42 -13.74 22.88
C GLN A 38 48.79 -15.04 23.61
N ARG A 39 48.33 -16.18 23.12
CA ARG A 39 49.05 -17.44 23.25
C ARG A 39 49.06 -18.20 21.94
N SER A 40 50.28 -18.38 21.50
CA SER A 40 50.79 -19.19 20.40
C SER A 40 50.77 -20.70 20.69
N GLY A 41 50.81 -21.48 19.67
CA GLY A 41 51.21 -22.87 19.59
C GLY A 41 50.23 -23.66 18.73
N GLY A 42 50.61 -24.37 17.72
CA GLY A 42 51.79 -24.96 17.19
C GLY A 42 51.34 -26.00 16.19
N SER A 43 51.82 -25.88 15.02
CA SER A 43 52.18 -26.89 14.01
C SER A 43 51.76 -28.36 14.22
N LYS A 44 51.16 -28.96 13.16
CA LYS A 44 51.72 -30.17 12.54
C LYS A 44 51.13 -30.44 11.14
N LYS A 45 52.03 -30.41 10.19
CA LYS A 45 51.94 -30.95 8.82
C LYS A 45 51.71 -32.47 8.84
N ARG A 46 50.91 -32.97 7.92
CA ARG A 46 51.27 -34.21 7.22
C ARG A 46 50.70 -34.22 5.79
N LYS A 47 51.67 -34.43 4.88
CA LYS A 47 51.53 -34.64 3.44
C LYS A 47 51.16 -36.11 3.15
N THR A 48 50.70 -36.30 1.96
CA THR A 48 50.83 -37.38 0.93
C THR A 48 49.46 -37.72 0.42
N GLY A 49 49.23 -37.94 -0.83
CA GLY A 49 49.99 -37.97 -2.06
C GLY A 49 49.08 -38.44 -3.19
N THR A 50 49.31 -37.87 -4.31
CA THR A 50 49.35 -38.37 -5.67
C THR A 50 48.40 -39.45 -6.15
N GLY A 51 47.82 -39.18 -7.33
CA GLY A 51 47.29 -40.17 -8.24
C GLY A 51 46.52 -39.59 -9.44
N SER A 52 47.27 -39.11 -10.40
CA SER A 52 46.83 -38.72 -11.75
C SER A 52 46.40 -39.93 -12.58
N ARG A 53 45.49 -39.73 -13.54
CA ARG A 53 45.53 -40.12 -14.98
C ARG A 53 44.18 -39.93 -15.64
N THR A 54 44.14 -38.94 -16.45
CA THR A 54 43.99 -38.83 -17.92
C THR A 54 43.72 -40.10 -18.69
N VAL A 55 42.76 -40.07 -19.60
CA VAL A 55 42.72 -40.45 -21.02
C VAL A 55 41.25 -40.36 -21.50
N GLN A 56 40.84 -39.42 -22.26
CA GLN A 56 40.78 -39.27 -23.72
C GLN A 56 40.03 -40.39 -24.47
N ARG A 57 39.03 -39.89 -25.18
CA ARG A 57 38.74 -40.02 -26.65
C ARG A 57 37.76 -41.08 -27.15
N THR A 58 36.85 -40.57 -27.90
CA THR A 58 36.37 -40.80 -29.30
C THR A 58 35.24 -41.80 -29.47
N SER A 59 34.17 -41.24 -30.00
CA SER A 59 33.62 -41.31 -31.35
C SER A 59 32.74 -42.49 -31.73
N ARG A 60 31.61 -42.11 -32.24
CA ARG A 60 30.95 -42.55 -33.49
C ARG A 60 30.20 -43.89 -33.56
N ASN A 61 28.94 -43.67 -33.91
CA ASN A 61 28.10 -44.40 -34.87
C ASN A 61 27.79 -45.90 -34.66
N SER A 62 26.56 -46.25 -34.57
CA SER A 62 25.71 -46.71 -35.68
C SER A 62 24.46 -47.44 -35.15
N ARG A 63 23.38 -47.10 -35.80
CA ARG A 63 22.18 -47.90 -36.16
C ARG A 63 22.21 -49.39 -35.80
N HIS A 64 21.17 -49.87 -35.19
CA HIS A 64 20.14 -50.77 -35.69
C HIS A 64 19.25 -51.28 -34.58
N GLU A 65 17.96 -51.19 -34.84
CA GLU A 65 16.89 -52.13 -34.63
C GLU A 65 17.09 -53.21 -33.56
N GLN A 66 16.21 -53.17 -32.54
CA GLN A 66 15.32 -54.33 -32.28
C GLN A 66 14.21 -53.96 -31.32
N ASP A 67 13.06 -54.12 -31.82
CA ASP A 67 11.73 -54.15 -31.25
C ASP A 67 11.67 -55.31 -30.22
N GLU A 68 11.44 -54.99 -28.95
CA GLU A 68 10.92 -56.00 -28.00
C GLU A 68 9.98 -55.36 -26.98
N ARG A 69 8.76 -55.66 -27.20
CA ARG A 69 7.53 -55.56 -26.42
C ARG A 69 7.76 -55.61 -24.92
N ARG A 70 7.45 -54.55 -24.23
CA ARG A 70 6.99 -54.58 -22.82
C ARG A 70 5.49 -54.35 -22.78
N ARG A 71 4.74 -55.44 -22.60
CA ARG A 71 3.32 -55.45 -22.25
C ARG A 71 3.13 -54.76 -20.90
N PRO A 72 2.10 -53.90 -20.72
CA PRO A 72 1.71 -53.49 -19.40
C PRO A 72 1.03 -54.67 -18.71
N SER A 73 1.51 -55.00 -17.52
CA SER A 73 0.96 -55.99 -16.61
C SER A 73 -0.52 -55.74 -16.37
N GLY A 74 -1.33 -56.73 -16.74
CA GLY A 74 -2.79 -56.68 -16.59
C GLY A 74 -3.18 -56.53 -15.13
N ARG A 75 -3.96 -55.48 -14.85
CA ARG A 75 -4.72 -55.38 -13.61
C ARG A 75 -5.73 -56.53 -13.58
N SER A 76 -5.82 -57.19 -12.42
CA SER A 76 -6.69 -58.34 -12.23
C SER A 76 -8.17 -57.98 -12.49
N PRO A 77 -8.99 -58.91 -12.96
CA PRO A 77 -10.42 -58.67 -13.18
C PRO A 77 -11.18 -58.21 -11.92
N GLN A 78 -10.62 -58.45 -10.73
CA GLN A 78 -11.19 -58.00 -9.45
C GLN A 78 -11.02 -56.49 -9.25
N ASP A 79 -9.88 -55.87 -9.62
CA ASP A 79 -9.65 -54.42 -9.49
C ASP A 79 -10.54 -53.59 -10.43
N GLN A 80 -10.87 -54.12 -11.59
CA GLN A 80 -11.80 -53.48 -12.53
C GLN A 80 -13.26 -53.52 -12.05
N ARG A 81 -13.65 -54.58 -11.32
CA ARG A 81 -14.98 -54.68 -10.73
C ARG A 81 -15.16 -53.68 -9.58
N VAL A 82 -14.21 -53.58 -8.68
CA VAL A 82 -14.27 -52.63 -7.55
C VAL A 82 -14.29 -51.18 -8.03
N GLN A 83 -13.56 -50.81 -9.08
CA GLN A 83 -13.61 -49.47 -9.66
C GLN A 83 -14.93 -49.19 -10.42
N ARG A 84 -15.54 -50.17 -11.03
CA ARG A 84 -16.89 -50.00 -11.67
C ARG A 84 -17.98 -49.86 -10.62
N GLU A 85 -17.96 -50.60 -9.54
CA GLU A 85 -18.94 -50.52 -8.46
C GLU A 85 -18.81 -49.19 -7.69
N SER A 86 -17.58 -48.68 -7.44
CA SER A 86 -17.38 -47.38 -6.82
C SER A 86 -17.83 -46.20 -7.69
N ARG A 87 -17.64 -46.27 -9.03
CA ARG A 87 -18.16 -45.27 -9.98
C ARG A 87 -19.68 -45.31 -10.12
N GLN A 88 -20.28 -46.48 -10.10
CA GLN A 88 -21.77 -46.59 -10.11
C GLN A 88 -22.39 -46.09 -8.80
N GLY A 89 -21.76 -46.35 -7.65
CA GLY A 89 -22.22 -45.83 -6.36
C GLY A 89 -22.12 -44.29 -6.25
N GLN A 90 -21.06 -43.68 -6.80
CA GLN A 90 -20.93 -42.21 -6.85
C GLN A 90 -21.94 -41.58 -7.81
N GLY A 91 -22.17 -42.18 -8.97
CA GLY A 91 -23.19 -41.70 -9.92
C GLY A 91 -24.62 -41.76 -9.35
N GLN A 92 -24.96 -42.83 -8.61
CA GLN A 92 -26.26 -42.95 -7.95
C GLN A 92 -26.45 -41.94 -6.80
N ARG A 93 -25.40 -41.66 -5.99
CA ARG A 93 -25.44 -40.64 -4.94
C ARG A 93 -25.59 -39.21 -5.50
N MET A 94 -24.93 -38.87 -6.62
CA MET A 94 -25.13 -37.57 -7.29
C MET A 94 -26.52 -37.44 -7.89
N GLN A 95 -27.06 -38.50 -8.51
CA GLN A 95 -28.44 -38.47 -9.02
C GLN A 95 -29.50 -38.41 -7.90
N GLN A 96 -29.27 -39.06 -6.77
CA GLN A 96 -30.14 -38.96 -5.61
C GLN A 96 -30.10 -37.56 -4.98
N GLY A 97 -28.90 -36.93 -4.87
CA GLY A 97 -28.77 -35.55 -4.40
C GLY A 97 -29.47 -34.53 -5.30
N SER A 98 -29.35 -34.66 -6.62
CA SER A 98 -30.04 -33.76 -7.56
C SER A 98 -31.56 -33.96 -7.58
N ARG A 99 -32.06 -35.20 -7.44
CA ARG A 99 -33.51 -35.49 -7.33
C ARG A 99 -34.11 -34.96 -6.03
N THR A 100 -33.37 -35.01 -4.92
CA THR A 100 -33.84 -34.45 -3.64
C THR A 100 -33.87 -32.91 -3.67
N GLN A 101 -32.91 -32.26 -4.32
CA GLN A 101 -32.93 -30.81 -4.53
C GLN A 101 -34.07 -30.38 -5.46
N ALA A 102 -34.28 -31.08 -6.57
CA ALA A 102 -35.38 -30.81 -7.47
C ALA A 102 -36.77 -31.03 -6.81
N ALA A 103 -36.90 -32.08 -5.99
CA ALA A 103 -38.13 -32.35 -5.23
C ALA A 103 -38.39 -31.28 -4.16
N ARG A 104 -37.34 -30.76 -3.47
CA ARG A 104 -37.46 -29.63 -2.55
C ARG A 104 -37.87 -28.35 -3.27
N ALA A 105 -37.23 -28.03 -4.40
CA ALA A 105 -37.57 -26.85 -5.19
C ALA A 105 -39.02 -26.92 -5.73
N ALA A 106 -39.48 -28.10 -6.17
CA ALA A 106 -40.86 -28.31 -6.61
C ALA A 106 -41.87 -28.19 -5.45
N TYR A 107 -41.52 -28.68 -4.27
CA TYR A 107 -42.33 -28.55 -3.06
C TYR A 107 -42.42 -27.09 -2.58
N GLU A 108 -41.32 -26.35 -2.60
CA GLU A 108 -41.32 -24.92 -2.27
C GLU A 108 -42.10 -24.10 -3.30
N TYR A 109 -41.97 -24.41 -4.60
CA TYR A 109 -42.74 -23.76 -5.66
C TYR A 109 -44.22 -24.04 -5.53
N GLY A 110 -44.62 -25.28 -5.19
CA GLY A 110 -46.00 -25.66 -4.93
C GLY A 110 -46.61 -24.91 -3.73
N ASN A 111 -45.86 -24.82 -2.63
CA ASN A 111 -46.27 -24.05 -1.45
C ASN A 111 -46.36 -22.55 -1.71
N GLN A 112 -45.42 -21.97 -2.50
CA GLN A 112 -45.52 -20.57 -2.92
C GLN A 112 -46.76 -20.31 -3.78
N LYS A 113 -47.08 -21.22 -4.71
CA LYS A 113 -48.25 -21.08 -5.56
C LYS A 113 -49.58 -21.17 -4.75
N GLN A 114 -49.65 -22.09 -3.79
CA GLN A 114 -50.78 -22.17 -2.87
C GLN A 114 -50.93 -20.95 -1.96
N ALA A 115 -49.80 -20.37 -1.49
CA ALA A 115 -49.80 -19.14 -0.71
C ALA A 115 -50.24 -17.92 -1.54
N TYR A 116 -49.89 -17.88 -2.82
CA TYR A 116 -50.35 -16.85 -3.76
C TYR A 116 -51.86 -16.96 -4.04
N GLU A 117 -52.38 -18.19 -4.25
CA GLU A 117 -53.78 -18.46 -4.47
C GLU A 117 -54.65 -18.22 -3.22
N ALA A 118 -54.06 -18.36 -2.02
CA ALA A 118 -54.71 -18.06 -0.75
C ALA A 118 -54.67 -16.57 -0.34
N GLY A 119 -54.15 -15.67 -1.20
CA GLY A 119 -54.03 -14.23 -0.91
C GLY A 119 -53.03 -13.89 0.19
N ALA A 120 -52.27 -14.88 0.69
CA ALA A 120 -51.17 -14.66 1.63
C ALA A 120 -49.95 -14.24 0.84
N VAL A 121 -49.73 -12.92 0.67
CA VAL A 121 -48.46 -12.40 0.17
C VAL A 121 -47.35 -12.90 1.11
N PRO A 122 -46.40 -13.73 0.64
CA PRO A 122 -45.34 -14.19 1.49
C PRO A 122 -44.61 -12.94 1.99
N LYS A 123 -44.63 -12.69 3.30
CA LYS A 123 -43.81 -11.65 3.91
C LYS A 123 -42.37 -11.91 3.46
N LYS A 124 -41.81 -11.04 2.59
CA LYS A 124 -40.39 -11.09 2.24
C LYS A 124 -39.63 -11.20 3.54
N LYS A 125 -38.99 -12.35 3.78
CA LYS A 125 -38.06 -12.50 4.89
C LYS A 125 -37.12 -11.30 4.79
N LYS A 126 -37.03 -10.52 5.86
CA LYS A 126 -36.18 -9.33 5.92
C LYS A 126 -34.75 -9.84 5.80
N GLU A 127 -34.23 -9.83 4.56
CA GLU A 127 -32.82 -10.19 4.30
C GLU A 127 -31.98 -9.28 5.14
N ARG A 128 -31.20 -9.84 6.08
CA ARG A 128 -30.27 -9.06 6.90
C ARG A 128 -29.09 -8.72 6.01
N SER A 129 -28.89 -7.43 5.74
CA SER A 129 -27.67 -6.95 5.11
C SER A 129 -26.47 -7.22 6.05
N PHE A 130 -25.38 -7.70 5.49
CA PHE A 130 -24.15 -7.93 6.23
C PHE A 130 -23.35 -6.63 6.30
N TYR A 131 -23.43 -5.92 7.40
CA TYR A 131 -22.59 -4.73 7.64
C TYR A 131 -21.34 -5.13 8.41
N ASP A 132 -20.15 -4.90 7.83
CA ASP A 132 -18.90 -5.32 8.43
C ASP A 132 -18.47 -4.39 9.58
N LEU A 133 -19.02 -4.67 10.77
CA LEU A 133 -18.64 -3.94 11.99
C LEU A 133 -17.16 -4.14 12.36
N SER A 134 -16.56 -5.28 12.02
CA SER A 134 -15.14 -5.54 12.30
C SER A 134 -14.24 -4.55 11.58
N LEU A 135 -14.55 -4.26 10.29
CA LEU A 135 -13.82 -3.26 9.52
C LEU A 135 -13.97 -1.87 10.13
N VAL A 136 -15.18 -1.49 10.58
CA VAL A 136 -15.43 -0.19 11.24
C VAL A 136 -14.60 -0.07 12.52
N VAL A 137 -14.55 -1.12 13.34
CA VAL A 137 -13.74 -1.13 14.57
C VAL A 137 -12.26 -0.96 14.26
N ILE A 138 -11.72 -1.65 13.25
CA ILE A 138 -10.33 -1.52 12.85
C ILE A 138 -10.02 -0.08 12.40
N ILE A 139 -10.90 0.56 11.62
CA ILE A 139 -10.74 1.95 11.17
C ILE A 139 -10.70 2.90 12.37
N ILE A 140 -11.62 2.72 13.34
CA ILE A 140 -11.66 3.54 14.56
C ILE A 140 -10.36 3.36 15.36
N VAL A 141 -9.93 2.11 15.58
CA VAL A 141 -8.71 1.81 16.36
C VAL A 141 -7.48 2.45 15.69
N LEU A 142 -7.31 2.27 14.38
CA LEU A 142 -6.18 2.87 13.64
C LEU A 142 -6.23 4.39 13.66
N THR A 143 -7.41 5.00 13.53
CA THR A 143 -7.56 6.46 13.52
C THR A 143 -7.30 7.05 14.91
N VAL A 144 -7.86 6.47 15.98
CA VAL A 144 -7.63 6.93 17.35
C VAL A 144 -6.16 6.74 17.75
N PHE A 145 -5.57 5.59 17.45
CA PHE A 145 -4.15 5.35 17.65
C PHE A 145 -3.30 6.38 16.87
N GLY A 146 -3.65 6.66 15.63
CA GLY A 146 -2.99 7.67 14.80
C GLY A 146 -3.04 9.06 15.43
N LEU A 147 -4.19 9.49 15.98
CA LEU A 147 -4.33 10.78 16.68
C LEU A 147 -3.41 10.87 17.90
N VAL A 148 -3.31 9.80 18.69
CA VAL A 148 -2.39 9.72 19.83
C VAL A 148 -0.94 9.85 19.38
N MET A 149 -0.55 9.11 18.33
CA MET A 149 0.82 9.15 17.80
C MET A 149 1.15 10.48 17.13
N ILE A 150 0.19 11.11 16.43
CA ILE A 150 0.37 12.47 15.89
C ILE A 150 0.62 13.47 17.01
N TYR A 151 -0.14 13.41 18.08
CA TYR A 151 0.08 14.26 19.26
C TYR A 151 1.47 14.04 19.84
N SER A 152 1.86 12.79 20.08
CA SER A 152 3.20 12.48 20.57
C SER A 152 4.30 13.02 19.65
N ALA A 153 4.23 12.71 18.35
CA ALA A 153 5.28 13.05 17.37
C ALA A 153 5.38 14.54 17.07
N SER A 154 4.30 15.32 17.24
CA SER A 154 4.25 16.72 16.81
C SER A 154 4.18 17.75 17.95
N SER A 155 3.92 17.33 19.19
CA SER A 155 3.69 18.24 20.31
C SER A 155 4.84 19.22 20.54
N TYR A 156 6.08 18.74 20.49
CA TYR A 156 7.27 19.56 20.68
C TYR A 156 7.45 20.62 19.56
N THR A 157 7.41 20.18 18.31
CA THR A 157 7.54 21.09 17.16
C THR A 157 6.39 22.10 17.07
N ALA A 158 5.19 21.71 17.43
CA ALA A 158 4.03 22.60 17.48
C ALA A 158 4.13 23.64 18.60
N GLN A 159 4.67 23.26 19.77
CA GLN A 159 4.86 24.15 20.89
C GLN A 159 5.93 25.22 20.64
N LEU A 160 6.95 24.91 19.81
CA LEU A 160 8.01 25.86 19.46
C LEU A 160 7.65 26.77 18.28
N ASN A 161 6.50 26.57 17.66
CA ASN A 161 6.11 27.32 16.47
C ASN A 161 5.09 28.40 16.83
N ASP A 162 5.52 29.66 16.74
CA ASP A 162 4.70 30.84 17.02
C ASP A 162 3.51 30.97 16.05
N ASP A 163 3.67 30.56 14.78
CA ASP A 163 2.61 30.56 13.78
C ASP A 163 1.44 29.62 14.16
N LEU A 164 1.68 28.66 15.04
CA LEU A 164 0.68 27.72 15.57
C LEU A 164 0.16 28.13 16.95
N ASN A 165 0.41 29.35 17.40
CA ASN A 165 0.10 29.86 18.74
C ASN A 165 0.67 28.98 19.87
N ASN A 166 1.80 28.34 19.65
CA ASN A 166 2.46 27.43 20.60
C ASN A 166 1.54 26.29 21.10
N ASN A 167 0.53 25.91 20.28
CA ASN A 167 -0.43 24.88 20.63
C ASN A 167 0.12 23.48 20.33
N SER A 168 0.56 22.77 21.36
CA SER A 168 1.08 21.39 21.26
C SER A 168 0.10 20.40 20.63
N ALA A 169 -1.21 20.64 20.73
CA ALA A 169 -2.25 19.77 20.20
C ALA A 169 -2.75 20.15 18.80
N TYR A 170 -2.15 21.16 18.15
CA TYR A 170 -2.62 21.71 16.87
C TYR A 170 -2.85 20.64 15.81
N PHE A 171 -1.84 19.81 15.54
CA PHE A 171 -1.92 18.77 14.50
C PHE A 171 -2.96 17.72 14.83
N MET A 172 -3.03 17.27 16.10
CA MET A 172 -4.02 16.30 16.56
C MET A 172 -5.45 16.86 16.43
N GLN A 173 -5.70 18.11 16.86
CA GLN A 173 -7.02 18.74 16.77
C GLN A 173 -7.48 18.90 15.33
N ARG A 174 -6.60 19.37 14.45
CA ARG A 174 -6.90 19.54 13.03
C ARG A 174 -7.18 18.20 12.35
N GLN A 175 -6.34 17.19 12.59
CA GLN A 175 -6.54 15.84 12.05
C GLN A 175 -7.80 15.18 12.61
N GLY A 176 -8.07 15.34 13.93
CA GLY A 176 -9.25 14.81 14.58
C GLY A 176 -10.55 15.39 14.04
N GLY A 177 -10.58 16.69 13.78
CA GLY A 177 -11.74 17.34 13.13
C GLY A 177 -12.00 16.81 11.72
N ILE A 178 -10.94 16.66 10.91
CA ILE A 178 -11.03 16.09 9.56
C ILE A 178 -11.45 14.62 9.61
N ALA A 179 -10.89 13.83 10.55
CA ALA A 179 -11.22 12.43 10.72
C ALA A 179 -12.68 12.22 11.15
N LEU A 180 -13.18 13.06 12.07
CA LEU A 180 -14.59 13.02 12.50
C LEU A 180 -15.54 13.34 11.33
N GLY A 181 -15.26 14.39 10.57
CA GLY A 181 -16.02 14.72 9.36
C GLY A 181 -15.95 13.60 8.33
N GLY A 182 -14.76 13.04 8.10
CA GLY A 182 -14.54 11.90 7.22
C GLY A 182 -15.31 10.65 7.66
N PHE A 183 -15.35 10.37 8.97
CA PHE A 183 -16.11 9.24 9.53
C PHE A 183 -17.61 9.39 9.27
N ILE A 184 -18.16 10.59 9.43
CA ILE A 184 -19.56 10.86 9.09
C ILE A 184 -19.80 10.63 7.59
N PHE A 185 -18.91 11.13 6.72
CA PHE A 185 -18.98 10.87 5.28
C PHE A 185 -18.90 9.38 4.94
N MET A 186 -18.00 8.63 5.59
CA MET A 186 -17.89 7.18 5.46
C MET A 186 -19.23 6.49 5.76
N LEU A 187 -19.89 6.87 6.86
CA LEU A 187 -21.20 6.29 7.24
C LEU A 187 -22.31 6.65 6.25
N ILE A 188 -22.30 7.87 5.68
CA ILE A 188 -23.26 8.27 4.64
C ILE A 188 -23.04 7.43 3.38
N ILE A 189 -21.80 7.37 2.88
CA ILE A 189 -21.44 6.61 1.67
C ILE A 189 -21.75 5.12 1.84
N SER A 190 -21.54 4.55 3.02
CA SER A 190 -21.81 3.14 3.30
C SER A 190 -23.28 2.74 3.13
N LYS A 191 -24.20 3.70 3.20
CA LYS A 191 -25.65 3.48 2.98
C LYS A 191 -26.07 3.73 1.54
N MET A 192 -25.21 4.34 0.71
CA MET A 192 -25.51 4.57 -0.70
C MET A 192 -25.28 3.29 -1.51
N ASP A 193 -25.95 3.20 -2.67
CA ASP A 193 -25.72 2.09 -3.61
C ASP A 193 -24.42 2.35 -4.40
N TYR A 194 -23.42 1.47 -4.23
CA TYR A 194 -22.15 1.59 -4.92
C TYR A 194 -22.26 1.51 -6.45
N HIS A 195 -23.32 0.93 -7.00
CA HIS A 195 -23.54 0.87 -8.45
C HIS A 195 -23.64 2.25 -9.10
N TRP A 196 -24.01 3.27 -8.32
CA TRP A 196 -24.00 4.65 -8.81
C TRP A 196 -22.60 5.10 -9.27
N LEU A 197 -21.55 4.60 -8.62
CA LEU A 197 -20.15 4.87 -8.98
C LEU A 197 -19.83 4.40 -10.41
N TYR A 198 -20.50 3.36 -10.90
CA TYR A 198 -20.32 2.90 -12.28
C TYR A 198 -20.60 3.99 -13.31
N ARG A 199 -21.62 4.83 -13.08
CA ARG A 199 -21.96 5.95 -13.95
C ARG A 199 -20.94 7.08 -13.84
N LEU A 200 -20.28 7.21 -12.71
CA LEU A 200 -19.25 8.23 -12.47
C LEU A 200 -17.84 7.81 -12.93
N ALA A 201 -17.65 6.57 -13.39
CA ALA A 201 -16.33 6.05 -13.72
C ALA A 201 -15.57 6.94 -14.73
N VAL A 202 -16.18 7.23 -15.88
CA VAL A 202 -15.56 8.07 -16.91
C VAL A 202 -15.47 9.54 -16.49
N PRO A 203 -16.54 10.19 -15.98
CA PRO A 203 -16.47 11.57 -15.53
C PRO A 203 -15.42 11.82 -14.44
N SER A 204 -15.35 10.96 -13.43
CA SER A 204 -14.36 11.12 -12.34
C SER A 204 -12.92 10.93 -12.84
N TYR A 205 -12.71 9.99 -13.75
CA TYR A 205 -11.40 9.75 -14.33
C TYR A 205 -10.93 10.94 -15.18
N ILE A 206 -11.81 11.52 -16.02
CA ILE A 206 -11.49 12.74 -16.79
C ILE A 206 -11.24 13.92 -15.84
N LEU A 207 -12.10 14.11 -14.83
CA LEU A 207 -11.94 15.16 -13.84
C LEU A 207 -10.60 15.05 -13.10
N SER A 208 -10.15 13.83 -12.78
CA SER A 208 -8.85 13.63 -12.13
C SER A 208 -7.68 14.12 -12.99
N HIS A 209 -7.72 13.92 -14.32
CA HIS A 209 -6.70 14.43 -15.23
C HIS A 209 -6.73 15.98 -15.29
N ILE A 210 -7.92 16.55 -15.38
CA ILE A 210 -8.09 18.01 -15.38
C ILE A 210 -7.53 18.62 -14.08
N LEU A 211 -7.88 18.06 -12.93
CA LEU A 211 -7.40 18.52 -11.63
C LEU A 211 -5.87 18.37 -11.49
N MET A 212 -5.29 17.31 -12.05
CA MET A 212 -3.83 17.13 -12.05
C MET A 212 -3.12 18.15 -12.94
N VAL A 213 -3.70 18.52 -14.08
CA VAL A 213 -3.17 19.61 -14.91
C VAL A 213 -3.29 20.95 -14.20
N ILE A 214 -4.44 21.23 -13.59
CA ILE A 214 -4.66 22.48 -12.84
C ILE A 214 -3.65 22.61 -11.71
N VAL A 215 -3.44 21.55 -10.88
CA VAL A 215 -2.47 21.65 -9.78
C VAL A 215 -1.04 21.86 -10.25
N THR A 216 -0.69 21.32 -11.42
CA THR A 216 0.64 21.54 -12.00
C THR A 216 0.85 22.99 -12.42
N LEU A 217 -0.20 23.68 -12.89
CA LEU A 217 -0.14 25.07 -13.34
C LEU A 217 -0.24 26.06 -12.17
N VAL A 218 -1.28 25.93 -11.34
CA VAL A 218 -1.64 26.94 -10.31
C VAL A 218 -1.49 26.47 -8.86
N GLY A 219 -1.06 25.21 -8.65
CA GLY A 219 -0.95 24.65 -7.32
C GLY A 219 0.07 25.36 -6.43
N ARG A 220 -0.18 25.34 -5.11
CA ARG A 220 0.78 25.83 -4.11
C ARG A 220 2.05 24.98 -4.13
N GLU A 221 3.19 25.66 -4.20
CA GLU A 221 4.49 25.03 -4.15
C GLU A 221 4.90 24.75 -2.69
N VAL A 222 5.17 23.47 -2.41
CA VAL A 222 5.71 23.02 -1.13
C VAL A 222 6.93 22.15 -1.43
N ASN A 223 8.07 22.50 -0.89
CA ASN A 223 9.34 21.80 -1.13
C ASN A 223 9.68 21.65 -2.64
N GLY A 224 9.51 22.74 -3.41
CA GLY A 224 9.83 22.78 -4.85
C GLY A 224 8.84 22.00 -5.73
N LYS A 225 7.63 21.67 -5.23
CA LYS A 225 6.63 20.90 -5.97
C LYS A 225 5.22 21.38 -5.74
N LYS A 226 4.45 21.47 -6.83
CA LYS A 226 3.05 21.87 -6.82
C LYS A 226 2.16 20.65 -6.65
N ARG A 227 1.62 20.43 -5.44
CA ARG A 227 0.81 19.25 -5.10
C ARG A 227 -0.55 19.58 -4.51
N TRP A 228 -0.72 20.82 -4.04
CA TRP A 228 -1.88 21.25 -3.27
C TRP A 228 -2.62 22.35 -3.99
N LEU A 229 -3.95 22.24 -3.98
CA LEU A 229 -4.87 23.31 -4.35
C LEU A 229 -5.49 23.85 -3.06
N ASP A 230 -5.35 25.15 -2.81
CA ASP A 230 -5.97 25.77 -1.65
C ASP A 230 -7.43 26.12 -2.00
N ILE A 231 -8.35 25.34 -1.40
CA ILE A 231 -9.80 25.59 -1.52
C ILE A 231 -10.27 26.12 -0.16
N GLY A 232 -10.23 27.44 0.01
CA GLY A 232 -10.47 28.09 1.29
C GLY A 232 -9.41 27.69 2.34
N PRO A 233 -9.78 27.33 3.58
CA PRO A 233 -8.84 26.95 4.64
C PRO A 233 -8.29 25.53 4.52
N ILE A 234 -8.76 24.77 3.51
CA ILE A 234 -8.45 23.35 3.36
C ILE A 234 -7.57 23.15 2.13
N GLY A 235 -6.36 22.61 2.34
CA GLY A 235 -5.50 22.17 1.24
C GLY A 235 -6.05 20.89 0.64
N PHE A 236 -6.47 20.92 -0.62
CA PHE A 236 -6.94 19.76 -1.38
C PHE A 236 -5.81 19.17 -2.21
N GLN A 237 -5.59 17.87 -2.10
CA GLN A 237 -4.58 17.16 -2.91
C GLN A 237 -5.25 16.36 -4.02
N PRO A 238 -5.20 16.80 -5.29
CA PRO A 238 -5.87 16.15 -6.41
C PRO A 238 -5.46 14.69 -6.66
N SER A 239 -4.24 14.32 -6.31
CA SER A 239 -3.78 12.94 -6.46
C SER A 239 -4.48 11.95 -5.54
N GLU A 240 -5.04 12.39 -4.40
CA GLU A 240 -5.87 11.54 -3.54
C GLU A 240 -7.18 11.17 -4.25
N PHE A 241 -7.83 12.17 -4.85
CA PHE A 241 -9.01 11.95 -5.69
C PHE A 241 -8.70 11.05 -6.90
N ALA A 242 -7.52 11.22 -7.52
CA ALA A 242 -7.12 10.43 -8.69
C ALA A 242 -7.02 8.92 -8.38
N LYS A 243 -6.64 8.52 -7.14
CA LYS A 243 -6.61 7.12 -6.74
C LYS A 243 -8.02 6.51 -6.75
N ILE A 244 -8.98 7.19 -6.15
CA ILE A 244 -10.39 6.74 -6.14
C ILE A 244 -10.96 6.69 -7.55
N ALA A 245 -10.74 7.74 -8.35
CA ALA A 245 -11.23 7.81 -9.72
C ALA A 245 -10.66 6.68 -10.60
N LEU A 246 -9.38 6.34 -10.43
CA LEU A 246 -8.75 5.21 -11.13
C LEU A 246 -9.35 3.88 -10.70
N ILE A 247 -9.55 3.65 -9.40
CA ILE A 247 -10.17 2.41 -8.88
C ILE A 247 -11.56 2.22 -9.50
N ILE A 248 -12.39 3.26 -9.48
CA ILE A 248 -13.74 3.21 -10.04
C ILE A 248 -13.69 2.95 -11.55
N MET A 249 -12.81 3.65 -12.28
CA MET A 249 -12.65 3.48 -13.73
C MET A 249 -12.21 2.08 -14.10
N LEU A 250 -11.19 1.54 -13.44
CA LEU A 250 -10.70 0.18 -13.71
C LEU A 250 -11.76 -0.87 -13.37
N ALA A 251 -12.44 -0.73 -12.22
CA ALA A 251 -13.51 -1.64 -11.84
C ALA A 251 -14.63 -1.66 -12.92
N ALA A 252 -15.06 -0.49 -13.41
CA ALA A 252 -16.09 -0.38 -14.43
C ALA A 252 -15.63 -0.98 -15.78
N VAL A 253 -14.42 -0.67 -16.23
CA VAL A 253 -13.89 -1.16 -17.51
C VAL A 253 -13.67 -2.67 -17.48
N ILE A 254 -13.09 -3.21 -16.43
CA ILE A 254 -12.83 -4.65 -16.28
C ILE A 254 -14.17 -5.41 -16.25
N THR A 255 -15.15 -4.92 -15.51
CA THR A 255 -16.50 -5.51 -15.44
C THR A 255 -17.17 -5.51 -16.82
N LYS A 256 -17.09 -4.40 -17.56
CA LYS A 256 -17.66 -4.29 -18.92
C LYS A 256 -16.98 -5.22 -19.93
N LEU A 257 -15.68 -5.43 -19.82
CA LEU A 257 -14.91 -6.30 -20.72
C LEU A 257 -15.10 -7.78 -20.42
N GLY A 258 -15.33 -8.14 -19.17
CA GLY A 258 -15.50 -9.53 -18.74
C GLY A 258 -14.34 -10.42 -19.20
N GLY A 259 -14.62 -11.56 -19.81
CA GLY A 259 -13.60 -12.51 -20.27
C GLY A 259 -12.60 -11.97 -21.30
N LYS A 260 -12.92 -10.88 -22.01
CA LYS A 260 -12.01 -10.25 -23.00
C LYS A 260 -10.76 -9.66 -22.37
N ILE A 261 -10.76 -9.38 -21.05
CA ILE A 261 -9.61 -8.87 -20.31
C ILE A 261 -8.38 -9.80 -20.37
N ASN A 262 -8.58 -11.10 -20.65
CA ASN A 262 -7.50 -12.07 -20.75
C ASN A 262 -6.71 -11.98 -22.08
N GLN A 263 -7.16 -11.17 -23.02
CA GLN A 263 -6.43 -10.88 -24.25
C GLN A 263 -5.34 -9.84 -23.98
N TRP A 264 -4.10 -10.10 -24.40
CA TRP A 264 -2.92 -9.25 -24.17
C TRP A 264 -3.12 -7.80 -24.56
N ALA A 265 -3.63 -7.58 -25.79
CA ALA A 265 -3.87 -6.24 -26.29
C ALA A 265 -4.93 -5.48 -25.47
N VAL A 266 -5.94 -6.17 -24.95
CA VAL A 266 -6.99 -5.58 -24.11
C VAL A 266 -6.44 -5.28 -22.72
N MET A 267 -5.73 -6.24 -22.11
CA MET A 267 -5.08 -6.07 -20.81
C MET A 267 -4.11 -4.87 -20.84
N GLY A 268 -3.27 -4.76 -21.87
CA GLY A 268 -2.34 -3.64 -22.04
C GLY A 268 -3.05 -2.29 -22.16
N LYS A 269 -4.17 -2.22 -22.92
CA LYS A 269 -4.97 -0.99 -23.03
C LYS A 269 -5.61 -0.59 -21.69
N VAL A 270 -6.07 -1.55 -20.90
CA VAL A 270 -6.63 -1.26 -19.56
C VAL A 270 -5.53 -0.83 -18.60
N PHE A 271 -4.35 -1.47 -18.65
CA PHE A 271 -3.21 -1.05 -17.83
C PHE A 271 -2.73 0.36 -18.18
N LEU A 272 -2.82 0.75 -19.46
CA LEU A 272 -2.47 2.10 -19.93
C LEU A 272 -3.29 3.19 -19.23
N LEU A 273 -4.52 2.91 -18.77
CA LEU A 273 -5.30 3.88 -17.96
C LEU A 273 -4.58 4.19 -16.65
N ALA A 274 -4.04 3.18 -15.96
CA ALA A 274 -3.29 3.40 -14.73
C ALA A 274 -1.95 4.11 -15.00
N VAL A 275 -1.25 3.74 -16.08
CA VAL A 275 0.01 4.37 -16.48
C VAL A 275 -0.21 5.83 -16.88
N ALA A 276 -1.28 6.16 -17.60
CA ALA A 276 -1.55 7.53 -18.06
C ALA A 276 -1.73 8.50 -16.88
N ILE A 277 -2.62 8.20 -15.94
CA ILE A 277 -2.81 9.05 -14.76
C ILE A 277 -1.59 8.99 -13.82
N GLY A 278 -0.98 7.80 -13.68
CA GLY A 278 0.23 7.61 -12.88
C GLY A 278 1.41 8.45 -13.37
N ALA A 279 1.62 8.57 -14.68
CA ALA A 279 2.68 9.39 -15.27
C ALA A 279 2.47 10.88 -15.02
N ILE A 280 1.23 11.37 -15.18
CA ILE A 280 0.90 12.78 -14.89
C ILE A 280 1.14 13.10 -13.42
N VAL A 281 0.72 12.23 -12.51
CA VAL A 281 0.94 12.40 -11.07
C VAL A 281 2.42 12.29 -10.73
N ALA A 282 3.17 11.37 -11.33
CA ALA A 282 4.59 11.14 -11.08
C ALA A 282 5.45 12.37 -11.42
N ALA A 283 5.03 13.23 -12.34
CA ALA A 283 5.72 14.48 -12.66
C ALA A 283 5.90 15.38 -11.42
N ASN A 284 4.90 15.41 -10.53
CA ASN A 284 4.91 16.18 -9.29
C ASN A 284 5.12 15.32 -8.03
N ASN A 285 4.67 14.06 -8.06
CA ASN A 285 4.76 13.11 -6.95
C ASN A 285 4.99 11.69 -7.47
N LEU A 286 6.28 11.32 -7.61
CA LEU A 286 6.68 10.01 -8.10
C LEU A 286 6.06 8.86 -7.30
N SER A 287 6.03 9.02 -5.98
CA SER A 287 5.54 7.98 -5.07
C SER A 287 4.07 7.67 -5.29
N THR A 288 3.23 8.71 -5.38
CA THR A 288 1.80 8.53 -5.64
C THR A 288 1.57 7.99 -7.07
N GLY A 289 2.41 8.38 -8.04
CA GLY A 289 2.39 7.79 -9.38
C GLY A 289 2.65 6.28 -9.36
N ILE A 290 3.62 5.83 -8.57
CA ILE A 290 3.91 4.39 -8.37
C ILE A 290 2.70 3.68 -7.74
N ILE A 291 2.06 4.29 -6.74
CA ILE A 291 0.84 3.72 -6.11
C ILE A 291 -0.27 3.54 -7.16
N LEU A 292 -0.52 4.54 -8.01
CA LEU A 292 -1.55 4.47 -9.05
C LEU A 292 -1.29 3.34 -10.05
N VAL A 293 -0.06 3.21 -10.53
CA VAL A 293 0.33 2.10 -11.41
C VAL A 293 0.21 0.75 -10.68
N GLY A 294 0.61 0.70 -9.40
CA GLY A 294 0.49 -0.47 -8.54
C GLY A 294 -0.96 -0.92 -8.32
N ILE A 295 -1.90 0.03 -8.11
CA ILE A 295 -3.34 -0.27 -8.03
C ILE A 295 -3.81 -0.95 -9.34
N GLY A 296 -3.45 -0.38 -10.50
CA GLY A 296 -3.79 -0.98 -11.80
C GLY A 296 -3.20 -2.37 -11.98
N PHE A 297 -1.96 -2.56 -11.56
CA PHE A 297 -1.28 -3.86 -11.60
C PHE A 297 -2.01 -4.92 -10.74
N VAL A 298 -2.33 -4.60 -9.48
CA VAL A 298 -3.01 -5.54 -8.58
C VAL A 298 -4.43 -5.84 -9.06
N MET A 299 -5.20 -4.83 -9.48
CA MET A 299 -6.56 -5.03 -9.99
C MET A 299 -6.58 -5.94 -11.22
N LEU A 300 -5.66 -5.75 -12.17
CA LEU A 300 -5.51 -6.62 -13.33
C LEU A 300 -4.99 -8.00 -12.95
N PHE A 301 -4.03 -8.08 -12.01
CA PHE A 301 -3.57 -9.37 -11.48
C PHE A 301 -4.72 -10.21 -10.94
N VAL A 302 -5.63 -9.62 -10.19
CA VAL A 302 -6.79 -10.34 -9.64
C VAL A 302 -7.77 -10.71 -10.75
N ALA A 303 -8.06 -9.79 -11.68
CA ALA A 303 -9.07 -9.97 -12.72
C ALA A 303 -8.66 -10.95 -13.84
N CYS A 304 -7.37 -11.01 -14.21
CA CYS A 304 -6.90 -11.83 -15.32
C CYS A 304 -6.61 -13.27 -14.89
N LYS A 305 -6.91 -14.24 -15.78
CA LYS A 305 -6.56 -15.65 -15.57
C LYS A 305 -5.06 -15.91 -15.80
N VAL A 306 -4.46 -15.20 -16.76
CA VAL A 306 -3.05 -15.36 -17.12
C VAL A 306 -2.18 -14.53 -16.18
N LYS A 307 -1.35 -15.17 -15.35
CA LYS A 307 -0.58 -14.52 -14.28
C LYS A 307 0.90 -14.26 -14.62
N TRP A 308 1.48 -15.00 -15.55
CA TRP A 308 2.92 -14.95 -15.81
C TRP A 308 3.47 -13.55 -16.18
N PRO A 309 2.73 -12.64 -16.88
CA PRO A 309 3.24 -11.31 -17.19
C PRO A 309 3.47 -10.46 -15.96
N PHE A 310 2.63 -10.67 -14.95
CA PHE A 310 2.72 -9.96 -13.68
C PHE A 310 3.95 -10.40 -12.89
N PHE A 311 4.29 -11.71 -12.92
CA PHE A 311 5.53 -12.21 -12.32
C PHE A 311 6.76 -11.67 -13.06
N LEU A 312 6.72 -11.57 -14.39
CA LEU A 312 7.80 -10.99 -15.18
C LEU A 312 7.97 -9.49 -14.85
N ALA A 313 6.86 -8.74 -14.79
CA ALA A 313 6.90 -7.33 -14.43
C ALA A 313 7.40 -7.11 -12.99
N GLY A 314 6.96 -7.93 -12.03
CA GLY A 314 7.45 -7.90 -10.65
C GLY A 314 8.94 -8.21 -10.54
N GLY A 315 9.40 -9.25 -11.24
CA GLY A 315 10.83 -9.59 -11.33
C GLY A 315 11.66 -8.49 -11.98
N GLY A 316 11.12 -7.86 -13.05
CA GLY A 316 11.74 -6.69 -13.69
C GLY A 316 11.86 -5.50 -12.73
N ALA A 317 10.80 -5.19 -11.96
CA ALA A 317 10.84 -4.12 -10.97
C ALA A 317 11.86 -4.38 -9.86
N LEU A 318 11.97 -5.63 -9.39
CA LEU A 318 13.00 -6.04 -8.43
C LEU A 318 14.41 -5.90 -9.03
N GLY A 319 14.61 -6.28 -10.29
CA GLY A 319 15.87 -6.10 -11.00
C GLY A 319 16.27 -4.63 -11.13
N ILE A 320 15.31 -3.74 -11.43
CA ILE A 320 15.54 -2.29 -11.45
C ILE A 320 15.94 -1.78 -10.06
N LEU A 321 15.30 -2.26 -9.00
CA LEU A 321 15.65 -1.86 -7.63
C LEU A 321 17.06 -2.30 -7.26
N MET A 322 17.45 -3.52 -7.59
CA MET A 322 18.80 -4.06 -7.33
C MET A 322 19.90 -3.34 -8.11
N THR A 323 19.56 -2.78 -9.28
CA THR A 323 20.48 -2.01 -10.14
C THR A 323 20.27 -0.51 -10.04
N ALA A 324 19.57 -0.03 -9.01
CA ALA A 324 19.17 1.38 -8.87
C ALA A 324 20.35 2.36 -8.86
N GLY A 325 21.50 1.99 -8.26
CA GLY A 325 22.71 2.82 -8.22
C GLY A 325 23.27 3.10 -9.62
N PRO A 326 23.72 2.08 -10.37
CA PRO A 326 24.22 2.24 -11.74
C PRO A 326 23.20 2.85 -12.69
N LEU A 327 21.94 2.36 -12.65
CA LEU A 327 20.85 2.91 -13.46
C LEU A 327 20.54 4.36 -13.10
N GLY A 328 20.55 4.71 -11.84
CA GLY A 328 20.34 6.09 -11.38
C GLY A 328 21.39 7.05 -11.92
N LYS A 329 22.67 6.67 -11.88
CA LYS A 329 23.76 7.44 -12.47
C LYS A 329 23.61 7.58 -14.00
N PHE A 330 23.25 6.50 -14.68
CA PHE A 330 23.00 6.53 -16.12
C PHE A 330 21.86 7.48 -16.49
N PHE A 331 20.70 7.38 -15.81
CA PHE A 331 19.55 8.25 -16.06
C PHE A 331 19.78 9.70 -15.65
N LEU A 332 20.64 9.96 -14.65
CA LEU A 332 21.06 11.31 -14.31
C LEU A 332 21.88 11.92 -15.47
N ASN A 333 22.84 11.17 -16.02
CA ASN A 333 23.71 11.63 -17.11
C ASN A 333 22.95 11.96 -18.39
N ILE A 334 21.89 11.22 -18.71
CA ILE A 334 21.01 11.49 -19.85
C ILE A 334 19.86 12.46 -19.52
N HIS A 335 19.90 13.14 -18.37
CA HIS A 335 18.94 14.16 -17.93
C HIS A 335 17.48 13.66 -17.78
N VAL A 336 17.28 12.36 -17.65
CA VAL A 336 15.95 11.76 -17.37
C VAL A 336 15.59 11.87 -15.88
N LEU A 337 16.58 11.65 -14.99
CA LEU A 337 16.41 11.88 -13.56
C LEU A 337 16.87 13.29 -13.17
N LYS A 338 16.10 13.92 -12.30
CA LYS A 338 16.49 15.20 -11.68
C LYS A 338 17.51 14.93 -10.56
N PRO A 339 18.45 15.88 -10.30
CA PRO A 339 19.47 15.70 -9.28
C PRO A 339 18.94 15.30 -7.90
N TYR A 340 17.81 15.89 -7.45
CA TYR A 340 17.20 15.56 -6.17
C TYR A 340 16.67 14.11 -6.09
N GLN A 341 16.27 13.52 -7.23
CA GLN A 341 15.81 12.12 -7.28
C GLN A 341 16.99 11.17 -7.15
N TYR A 342 18.09 11.49 -7.83
CA TYR A 342 19.33 10.73 -7.69
C TYR A 342 19.90 10.82 -6.29
N ASN A 343 19.89 12.01 -5.66
CA ASN A 343 20.33 12.20 -4.27
C ASN A 343 19.59 11.27 -3.29
N ARG A 344 18.30 11.00 -3.52
CA ARG A 344 17.54 10.04 -2.69
C ARG A 344 18.00 8.59 -2.88
N ILE A 345 18.38 8.22 -4.10
CA ILE A 345 18.95 6.88 -4.37
C ILE A 345 20.33 6.76 -3.73
N GLU A 346 21.15 7.80 -3.82
CA GLU A 346 22.49 7.83 -3.22
C GLU A 346 22.42 7.76 -1.69
N ALA A 347 21.55 8.57 -1.07
CA ALA A 347 21.33 8.56 0.38
C ALA A 347 20.78 7.20 0.89
N TRP A 348 19.99 6.51 0.07
CA TRP A 348 19.48 5.17 0.40
C TRP A 348 20.58 4.11 0.35
N LEU A 349 21.43 4.13 -0.70
CA LEU A 349 22.49 3.14 -0.88
C LEU A 349 23.64 3.30 0.10
N ASN A 350 23.97 4.54 0.44
CA ASN A 350 25.12 4.88 1.29
C ASN A 350 24.74 6.00 2.28
N PRO A 351 23.90 5.70 3.27
CA PRO A 351 23.41 6.73 4.20
C PRO A 351 24.52 7.37 5.03
N GLU A 352 25.65 6.71 5.23
CA GLU A 352 26.77 7.18 6.03
C GLU A 352 27.65 8.22 5.32
N LEU A 353 27.50 8.42 3.99
CA LEU A 353 28.36 9.36 3.24
C LEU A 353 28.00 10.84 3.50
N ASP A 354 26.76 11.14 3.84
CA ASP A 354 26.29 12.51 4.07
C ASP A 354 25.28 12.54 5.24
N PRO A 355 25.75 12.25 6.48
CA PRO A 355 24.88 12.05 7.62
C PRO A 355 24.15 13.30 8.10
N GLU A 356 24.72 14.50 7.86
CA GLU A 356 24.13 15.80 8.24
C GLU A 356 23.33 16.45 7.10
N GLY A 357 23.40 15.88 5.89
CA GLY A 357 22.74 16.43 4.71
C GLY A 357 21.62 15.54 4.17
N LYS A 358 21.88 14.91 3.00
CA LYS A 358 20.85 14.15 2.25
C LYS A 358 20.33 12.91 2.98
N SER A 359 21.14 12.30 3.83
CA SER A 359 20.84 11.07 4.56
C SER A 359 20.32 11.32 5.98
N PHE A 360 20.33 12.57 6.45
CA PHE A 360 19.95 12.92 7.82
C PHE A 360 18.61 12.31 8.26
N GLN A 361 17.55 12.52 7.48
CA GLN A 361 16.22 11.99 7.79
C GLN A 361 16.20 10.46 7.91
N ILE A 362 16.91 9.77 7.00
CA ILE A 362 16.98 8.29 6.99
C ILE A 362 17.70 7.80 8.25
N LEU A 363 18.87 8.39 8.57
CA LEU A 363 19.67 7.98 9.72
C LEU A 363 18.93 8.21 11.04
N GLN A 364 18.28 9.38 11.20
CA GLN A 364 17.48 9.66 12.39
C GLN A 364 16.31 8.70 12.53
N GLY A 365 15.67 8.32 11.41
CA GLY A 365 14.63 7.29 11.40
C GLY A 365 15.15 5.91 11.83
N LEU A 366 16.33 5.52 11.35
CA LEU A 366 16.97 4.26 11.76
C LEU A 366 17.41 4.28 13.23
N TYR A 367 17.89 5.42 13.73
CA TYR A 367 18.22 5.57 15.16
C TYR A 367 16.97 5.45 16.03
N ALA A 368 15.82 6.04 15.62
CA ALA A 368 14.55 5.87 16.29
C ALA A 368 14.15 4.40 16.39
N ILE A 369 14.21 3.67 15.26
CA ILE A 369 13.88 2.23 15.25
C ILE A 369 14.82 1.43 16.15
N GLY A 370 16.14 1.71 16.07
CA GLY A 370 17.16 1.00 16.84
C GLY A 370 17.08 1.24 18.34
N SER A 371 16.75 2.49 18.76
CA SER A 371 16.65 2.86 20.18
C SER A 371 15.42 2.30 20.85
N GLY A 372 14.34 2.01 20.12
CA GLY A 372 13.10 1.47 20.67
C GLY A 372 13.20 0.04 21.21
N GLY A 373 14.13 -0.78 20.72
CA GLY A 373 14.29 -2.17 21.18
C GLY A 373 13.00 -2.99 21.06
N LEU A 374 12.76 -3.89 22.03
CA LEU A 374 11.57 -4.74 22.03
C LEU A 374 10.32 -4.05 22.60
N MET A 375 10.46 -3.30 23.68
CA MET A 375 9.34 -2.72 24.44
C MET A 375 9.11 -1.23 24.18
N GLY A 376 10.06 -0.55 23.54
CA GLY A 376 10.02 0.90 23.36
C GLY A 376 10.58 1.66 24.55
N GLN A 377 10.75 2.97 24.35
CA GLN A 377 11.17 3.91 25.41
C GLN A 377 10.00 4.33 26.30
N GLY A 378 8.77 4.12 25.86
CA GLY A 378 7.55 4.61 26.49
C GLY A 378 6.82 5.62 25.61
N LEU A 379 5.50 5.64 25.72
CA LEU A 379 4.66 6.56 24.95
C LEU A 379 4.97 8.02 25.40
N GLY A 380 5.33 8.84 24.44
CA GLY A 380 5.71 10.23 24.70
C GLY A 380 7.19 10.44 25.01
N GLU A 381 8.02 9.39 25.07
CA GLU A 381 9.42 9.47 25.50
C GLU A 381 10.43 9.37 24.32
N SER A 382 9.98 9.45 23.06
CA SER A 382 10.87 9.50 21.91
C SER A 382 11.80 10.72 21.98
N ILE A 383 13.10 10.51 21.76
CA ILE A 383 14.09 11.57 21.66
C ILE A 383 14.09 12.16 20.26
N GLN A 384 13.90 11.32 19.25
CA GLN A 384 13.98 11.73 17.85
C GLN A 384 12.89 12.73 17.44
N LYS A 385 11.72 12.72 18.10
CA LYS A 385 10.65 13.71 17.86
C LYS A 385 10.98 15.12 18.35
N LEU A 386 11.99 15.29 19.20
CA LEU A 386 12.41 16.58 19.76
C LEU A 386 13.16 17.47 18.73
N GLY A 387 12.81 17.37 17.47
CA GLY A 387 13.37 18.14 16.37
C GLY A 387 14.52 17.46 15.62
N PHE A 388 14.96 16.27 16.04
CA PHE A 388 16.00 15.53 15.35
C PHE A 388 15.50 14.82 14.09
N LEU A 389 14.29 14.24 14.11
CA LEU A 389 13.70 13.57 12.97
C LEU A 389 12.73 14.50 12.22
N PRO A 390 13.09 14.96 10.99
CA PRO A 390 12.16 15.72 10.15
C PRO A 390 10.93 14.92 9.77
N GLU A 391 9.78 15.59 9.65
CA GLU A 391 8.51 14.99 9.22
C GLU A 391 8.06 13.82 10.11
N SER A 392 8.42 13.85 11.41
CA SER A 392 8.13 12.80 12.40
C SER A 392 6.63 12.46 12.50
N GLN A 393 5.73 13.43 12.33
CA GLN A 393 4.28 13.22 12.35
C GLN A 393 3.70 12.80 11.00
N ASN A 394 4.46 12.90 9.91
CA ASN A 394 4.02 12.61 8.55
C ASN A 394 4.50 11.24 8.07
N ASP A 395 5.50 11.19 7.17
CA ASP A 395 5.97 9.97 6.54
C ASP A 395 6.89 9.12 7.44
N MET A 396 7.47 9.72 8.50
CA MET A 396 8.35 9.04 9.46
C MET A 396 7.66 8.61 10.77
N ILE A 397 6.34 8.72 10.88
CA ILE A 397 5.63 8.39 12.11
C ILE A 397 5.83 6.94 12.57
N PHE A 398 6.05 6.00 11.63
CA PHE A 398 6.32 4.61 11.95
C PHE A 398 7.65 4.44 12.71
N ALA A 399 8.67 5.28 12.45
CA ALA A 399 9.92 5.29 13.21
C ALA A 399 9.68 5.72 14.67
N ILE A 400 8.83 6.74 14.90
CA ILE A 400 8.44 7.16 16.25
C ILE A 400 7.65 6.07 16.97
N ILE A 401 6.74 5.38 16.26
CA ILE A 401 6.03 4.22 16.84
C ILE A 401 7.03 3.14 17.28
N CYS A 402 8.04 2.86 16.48
CA CYS A 402 9.10 1.91 16.85
C CYS A 402 9.91 2.39 18.05
N GLU A 403 10.23 3.68 18.15
CA GLU A 403 10.99 4.23 19.27
C GLU A 403 10.17 4.19 20.58
N GLU A 404 8.91 4.64 20.53
CA GLU A 404 8.08 4.75 21.74
C GLU A 404 7.49 3.40 22.21
N LEU A 405 7.06 2.53 21.26
CA LEU A 405 6.35 1.28 21.56
C LEU A 405 7.16 0.03 21.22
N GLY A 406 8.37 0.19 20.70
CA GLY A 406 9.26 -0.90 20.35
C GLY A 406 8.77 -1.80 19.22
N LEU A 407 9.40 -2.96 19.12
CA LEU A 407 9.05 -3.99 18.15
C LEU A 407 7.60 -4.49 18.33
N PHE A 408 7.13 -4.63 19.58
CA PHE A 408 5.75 -5.06 19.84
C PHE A 408 4.73 -4.07 19.30
N GLY A 409 4.96 -2.76 19.47
CA GLY A 409 4.09 -1.72 18.90
C GLY A 409 4.09 -1.74 17.38
N ALA A 410 5.26 -1.88 16.75
CA ALA A 410 5.39 -2.00 15.31
C ALA A 410 4.63 -3.22 14.76
N ILE A 411 4.80 -4.39 15.39
CA ILE A 411 4.09 -5.63 15.02
C ILE A 411 2.57 -5.45 15.20
N ALA A 412 2.12 -4.85 16.29
CA ALA A 412 0.69 -4.62 16.54
C ALA A 412 0.06 -3.77 15.42
N VAL A 413 0.73 -2.69 14.99
CA VAL A 413 0.26 -1.86 13.87
C VAL A 413 0.21 -2.65 12.55
N ILE A 414 1.26 -3.42 12.25
CA ILE A 414 1.29 -4.28 11.05
C ILE A 414 0.15 -5.30 11.09
N MET A 415 -0.10 -5.93 12.24
CA MET A 415 -1.20 -6.90 12.41
C MET A 415 -2.57 -6.27 12.22
N LEU A 416 -2.79 -5.02 12.67
CA LEU A 416 -4.04 -4.30 12.39
C LEU A 416 -4.26 -4.06 10.90
N PHE A 417 -3.21 -3.69 10.15
CA PHE A 417 -3.31 -3.56 8.69
C PHE A 417 -3.53 -4.90 8.01
N LEU A 418 -2.87 -5.97 8.43
CA LEU A 418 -3.11 -7.33 7.91
C LEU A 418 -4.54 -7.78 8.18
N LEU A 419 -5.09 -7.49 9.35
CA LEU A 419 -6.48 -7.78 9.68
C LEU A 419 -7.44 -6.97 8.79
N MET A 420 -7.14 -5.70 8.52
CA MET A 420 -7.90 -4.87 7.56
C MET A 420 -7.88 -5.47 6.15
N ILE A 421 -6.71 -5.86 5.65
CA ILE A 421 -6.56 -6.52 4.33
C ILE A 421 -7.35 -7.83 4.30
N TYR A 422 -7.29 -8.63 5.35
CA TYR A 422 -8.09 -9.85 5.47
C TYR A 422 -9.59 -9.57 5.37
N ARG A 423 -10.10 -8.52 6.05
CA ARG A 423 -11.51 -8.12 5.93
C ARG A 423 -11.86 -7.70 4.50
N PHE A 424 -10.98 -6.97 3.82
CA PHE A 424 -11.20 -6.61 2.40
C PHE A 424 -11.30 -7.84 1.51
N VAL A 425 -10.44 -8.85 1.70
CA VAL A 425 -10.50 -10.11 0.95
C VAL A 425 -11.84 -10.83 1.18
N MET A 426 -12.33 -10.88 2.44
CA MET A 426 -13.62 -11.47 2.75
C MET A 426 -14.76 -10.72 2.05
N ILE A 427 -14.79 -9.38 2.15
CA ILE A 427 -15.82 -8.56 1.50
C ILE A 427 -15.77 -8.70 -0.03
N ALA A 428 -14.57 -8.74 -0.63
CA ALA A 428 -14.42 -8.89 -2.08
C ALA A 428 -14.90 -10.25 -2.58
N ASN A 429 -14.65 -11.34 -1.83
CA ASN A 429 -15.10 -12.68 -2.17
C ASN A 429 -16.61 -12.85 -2.05
N ASP A 430 -17.23 -12.19 -1.07
CA ASP A 430 -18.65 -12.26 -0.80
C ASP A 430 -19.46 -11.18 -1.54
N ALA A 431 -18.78 -10.30 -2.31
CA ALA A 431 -19.42 -9.20 -3.02
C ALA A 431 -20.51 -9.69 -4.00
N PRO A 432 -21.65 -8.99 -4.11
CA PRO A 432 -22.80 -9.41 -4.94
C PRO A 432 -22.46 -9.52 -6.43
N ASP A 433 -21.51 -8.74 -6.91
CA ASP A 433 -21.11 -8.66 -8.32
C ASP A 433 -19.62 -8.34 -8.50
N LEU A 434 -19.15 -8.49 -9.74
CA LEU A 434 -17.75 -8.27 -10.09
C LEU A 434 -17.31 -6.80 -9.91
N PHE A 435 -18.22 -5.83 -10.12
CA PHE A 435 -17.88 -4.42 -9.97
C PHE A 435 -17.60 -4.08 -8.51
N GLY A 436 -18.46 -4.52 -7.59
CA GLY A 436 -18.27 -4.37 -6.15
C GLY A 436 -16.99 -5.07 -5.67
N ALA A 437 -16.76 -6.31 -6.11
CA ALA A 437 -15.53 -7.04 -5.78
C ALA A 437 -14.27 -6.27 -6.22
N LEU A 438 -14.25 -5.72 -7.44
CA LEU A 438 -13.13 -4.97 -7.97
C LEU A 438 -12.93 -3.61 -7.29
N LEU A 439 -13.99 -2.93 -6.85
CA LEU A 439 -13.88 -1.73 -6.02
C LEU A 439 -13.13 -2.03 -4.72
N VAL A 440 -13.53 -3.10 -4.03
CA VAL A 440 -12.88 -3.52 -2.77
C VAL A 440 -11.42 -3.92 -3.01
N VAL A 441 -11.14 -4.68 -4.09
CA VAL A 441 -9.77 -5.06 -4.46
C VAL A 441 -8.91 -3.82 -4.78
N GLY A 442 -9.48 -2.80 -5.44
CA GLY A 442 -8.78 -1.56 -5.73
C GLY A 442 -8.41 -0.78 -4.48
N VAL A 443 -9.34 -0.63 -3.54
CA VAL A 443 -9.08 0.02 -2.24
C VAL A 443 -8.09 -0.79 -1.40
N MET A 444 -8.23 -2.12 -1.36
CA MET A 444 -7.27 -3.01 -0.71
C MET A 444 -5.86 -2.84 -1.28
N ALA A 445 -5.73 -2.79 -2.61
CA ALA A 445 -4.45 -2.59 -3.28
C ALA A 445 -3.83 -1.23 -2.91
N HIS A 446 -4.62 -0.16 -2.89
CA HIS A 446 -4.16 1.17 -2.48
C HIS A 446 -3.57 1.13 -1.07
N ILE A 447 -4.34 0.68 -0.08
CA ILE A 447 -3.92 0.63 1.32
C ILE A 447 -2.70 -0.28 1.51
N ALA A 448 -2.72 -1.49 0.93
CA ALA A 448 -1.62 -2.43 1.07
C ALA A 448 -0.31 -1.88 0.49
N ILE A 449 -0.34 -1.32 -0.72
CA ILE A 449 0.84 -0.73 -1.36
C ILE A 449 1.35 0.46 -0.53
N GLN A 450 0.47 1.34 -0.06
CA GLN A 450 0.86 2.52 0.71
C GLN A 450 1.51 2.14 2.05
N VAL A 451 0.98 1.16 2.77
CA VAL A 451 1.55 0.63 4.02
C VAL A 451 2.91 -0.01 3.78
N ILE A 452 3.00 -0.91 2.77
CA ILE A 452 4.27 -1.58 2.43
C ILE A 452 5.34 -0.56 2.06
N LEU A 453 5.00 0.43 1.22
CA LEU A 453 5.96 1.45 0.79
C LEU A 453 6.39 2.36 1.95
N ASN A 454 5.48 2.76 2.86
CA ASN A 454 5.86 3.56 4.04
C ASN A 454 6.83 2.78 4.94
N ILE A 455 6.50 1.55 5.32
CA ILE A 455 7.36 0.72 6.17
C ILE A 455 8.71 0.47 5.50
N ALA A 456 8.73 0.14 4.21
CA ALA A 456 9.96 -0.11 3.45
C ALA A 456 10.86 1.14 3.36
N VAL A 457 10.27 2.34 3.27
CA VAL A 457 11.02 3.62 3.33
C VAL A 457 11.61 3.84 4.70
N VAL A 458 10.80 3.72 5.75
CA VAL A 458 11.21 4.01 7.13
C VAL A 458 12.30 3.03 7.61
N THR A 459 12.25 1.78 7.13
CA THR A 459 13.28 0.75 7.40
C THR A 459 14.46 0.83 6.43
N ASN A 460 14.56 1.86 5.59
CA ASN A 460 15.58 2.02 4.56
C ASN A 460 15.72 0.81 3.60
N THR A 461 14.64 0.05 3.39
CA THR A 461 14.61 -1.05 2.40
C THR A 461 14.53 -0.52 0.97
N ILE A 462 13.87 0.64 0.77
CA ILE A 462 13.76 1.36 -0.50
C ILE A 462 14.09 2.85 -0.31
N PRO A 463 14.42 3.58 -1.40
CA PRO A 463 14.70 5.02 -1.30
C PRO A 463 13.53 5.80 -0.68
N ASN A 464 13.86 6.86 0.09
CA ASN A 464 12.85 7.71 0.72
C ASN A 464 11.91 8.34 -0.33
N THR A 465 10.60 8.12 -0.14
CA THR A 465 9.55 8.51 -1.08
C THR A 465 8.56 9.54 -0.51
N GLY A 466 8.51 9.74 0.80
CA GLY A 466 7.60 10.68 1.44
C GLY A 466 6.13 10.22 1.38
N ILE A 467 5.88 8.93 1.55
CA ILE A 467 4.52 8.33 1.60
C ILE A 467 4.08 8.23 3.05
N THR A 468 2.89 8.73 3.36
CA THR A 468 2.30 8.66 4.69
C THR A 468 1.69 7.29 5.00
N LEU A 469 1.66 6.89 6.27
CA LEU A 469 0.99 5.67 6.72
C LEU A 469 -0.53 5.91 6.84
N PRO A 470 -1.39 5.13 6.16
CA PRO A 470 -2.85 5.36 6.16
C PRO A 470 -3.44 5.42 7.57
N PHE A 471 -4.37 6.33 7.82
CA PHE A 471 -5.06 6.59 9.10
C PHE A 471 -4.18 7.07 10.25
N ILE A 472 -2.90 6.74 10.28
CA ILE A 472 -1.98 7.00 11.40
C ILE A 472 -1.22 8.31 11.20
N SER A 473 -0.66 8.53 9.99
CA SER A 473 0.10 9.76 9.70
C SER A 473 -0.76 11.00 9.63
N TYR A 474 -0.18 12.16 9.96
CA TYR A 474 -0.80 13.42 9.66
C TYR A 474 -0.84 13.63 8.12
N GLY A 475 -2.04 13.74 7.58
CA GLY A 475 -2.24 13.81 6.12
C GLY A 475 -3.31 14.82 5.69
N GLY A 476 -3.91 15.57 6.62
CA GLY A 476 -4.96 16.54 6.28
C GLY A 476 -6.09 15.88 5.48
N THR A 477 -6.32 16.36 4.23
CA THR A 477 -7.39 15.83 3.38
C THR A 477 -7.20 14.37 2.92
N SER A 478 -5.99 13.79 3.00
CA SER A 478 -5.78 12.38 2.67
C SER A 478 -6.64 11.46 3.52
N VAL A 479 -6.82 11.77 4.81
CA VAL A 479 -7.67 10.97 5.71
C VAL A 479 -9.14 11.02 5.29
N LEU A 480 -9.62 12.17 4.81
CA LEU A 480 -10.98 12.29 4.27
C LEU A 480 -11.19 11.33 3.09
N PHE A 481 -10.25 11.28 2.14
CA PHE A 481 -10.32 10.37 1.00
C PHE A 481 -10.23 8.90 1.41
N LEU A 482 -9.39 8.56 2.38
CA LEU A 482 -9.36 7.21 2.96
C LEU A 482 -10.72 6.84 3.58
N MET A 483 -11.36 7.75 4.30
CA MET A 483 -12.71 7.51 4.85
C MET A 483 -13.77 7.32 3.75
N VAL A 484 -13.67 8.07 2.63
CA VAL A 484 -14.53 7.85 1.45
C VAL A 484 -14.32 6.46 0.86
N GLU A 485 -13.07 6.02 0.71
CA GLU A 485 -12.76 4.66 0.25
C GLU A 485 -13.33 3.58 1.19
N MET A 486 -13.21 3.77 2.50
CA MET A 486 -13.82 2.88 3.49
C MET A 486 -15.34 2.87 3.37
N GLY A 487 -15.95 4.02 3.11
CA GLY A 487 -17.38 4.14 2.85
C GLY A 487 -17.84 3.32 1.63
N ILE A 488 -17.04 3.33 0.55
CA ILE A 488 -17.29 2.52 -0.65
C ILE A 488 -17.22 1.02 -0.31
N VAL A 489 -16.18 0.58 0.41
CA VAL A 489 -16.05 -0.82 0.83
C VAL A 489 -17.22 -1.27 1.71
N LEU A 490 -17.62 -0.44 2.67
CA LEU A 490 -18.76 -0.71 3.54
C LEU A 490 -20.09 -0.71 2.78
N SER A 491 -20.23 0.11 1.72
CA SER A 491 -21.40 0.07 0.83
C SER A 491 -21.52 -1.27 0.11
N VAL A 492 -20.38 -1.82 -0.39
CA VAL A 492 -20.36 -3.17 -0.97
C VAL A 492 -20.72 -4.21 0.09
N SER A 493 -20.10 -4.15 1.27
CA SER A 493 -20.39 -5.06 2.39
C SER A 493 -21.86 -5.04 2.81
N ASN A 494 -22.48 -3.87 2.84
CA ASN A 494 -23.90 -3.71 3.23
C ASN A 494 -24.89 -4.34 2.23
N GLN A 495 -24.47 -4.57 0.98
CA GLN A 495 -25.29 -5.20 -0.05
C GLN A 495 -25.04 -6.72 -0.17
N ILE A 496 -24.11 -7.29 0.60
CA ILE A 496 -23.92 -8.73 0.71
C ILE A 496 -25.16 -9.33 1.40
N ARG A 497 -25.84 -10.24 0.72
CA ARG A 497 -26.99 -10.95 1.24
C ARG A 497 -26.52 -12.17 2.01
N ALA A 498 -26.70 -12.18 3.31
CA ALA A 498 -26.49 -13.39 4.09
C ALA A 498 -27.57 -14.42 3.66
N ALA A 499 -27.15 -15.52 3.07
CA ALA A 499 -28.02 -16.69 2.90
C ALA A 499 -28.30 -17.25 4.31
N VAL A 500 -29.48 -16.98 4.84
CA VAL A 500 -30.00 -17.53 6.11
C VAL A 500 -30.84 -18.76 5.82
#